data_b2023aecd2f893d044a6f0ff9a5ee694
#
_entry.id   b2023aecd2f893d044a6f0ff9a5ee694
#
_cell.length_a   1.000
_cell.length_b   1.000
_cell.length_c   1.000
_cell.angle_alpha   90.00
_cell.angle_beta   90.00
_cell.angle_gamma   90.00
#
_symmetry.space_group_name_H-M   'P 1'
#
loop_
_entity.id
_entity.type
_entity.pdbx_description
1 polymer ?
#
loop_
_entity_poly.entity_id
_entity_poly.type
_entity_poly.pdbx_seq_one_letter_code
_entity_poly.pdbx_strand_id
1 'polypeptide(L)'
;MLAERKITGVSTDFMDVINNPEVDVVFVCSSTDTHCDVSMAAVQAGKHVFCEKPIDYDIDKIKKLLALVEEKGVKFQVGFNRRFDPSFAAVHAQLEEGKIGDLENLLIISRDPAAPPAELREGFRR
;
A
#
# COMPACT_ATOMS: atom_id res chain seq x y z
N MET A 1 11.67 -25.79 -3.49
CA MET A 1 12.26 -25.70 -2.14
C MET A 1 12.45 -24.25 -1.84
N LEU A 2 11.61 -23.66 -0.98
CA LEU A 2 11.80 -22.30 -0.49
C LEU A 2 12.99 -22.36 0.48
N ALA A 3 14.07 -21.65 0.17
CA ALA A 3 15.18 -21.50 1.11
C ALA A 3 14.61 -20.89 2.40
N GLU A 4 14.96 -21.47 3.55
CA GLU A 4 14.64 -20.87 4.85
C GLU A 4 15.21 -19.45 4.89
N ARG A 5 14.31 -18.46 4.83
CA ARG A 5 14.71 -17.06 4.97
C ARG A 5 14.99 -16.81 6.44
N LYS A 6 16.26 -16.65 6.79
CA LYS A 6 16.66 -16.24 8.13
C LYS A 6 16.22 -14.80 8.37
N ILE A 7 15.45 -14.58 9.46
CA ILE A 7 15.27 -13.25 10.02
C ILE A 7 16.59 -12.82 10.63
N THR A 8 17.20 -11.76 10.13
CA THR A 8 18.54 -11.31 10.53
C THR A 8 18.55 -10.34 11.70
N GLY A 9 17.37 -9.76 12.05
CA GLY A 9 17.22 -8.88 13.19
C GLY A 9 15.76 -8.56 13.48
N VAL A 10 15.48 -8.16 14.70
CA VAL A 10 14.18 -7.67 15.17
C VAL A 10 14.41 -6.40 15.96
N SER A 11 13.61 -5.35 15.71
CA SER A 11 13.63 -4.11 16.48
C SER A 11 12.19 -3.67 16.80
N THR A 12 12.03 -2.95 17.88
CA THR A 12 10.79 -2.27 18.25
C THR A 12 10.75 -0.82 17.71
N ASP A 13 11.85 -0.34 17.16
CA ASP A 13 11.95 0.97 16.51
C ASP A 13 12.11 0.77 14.99
N PHE A 14 11.16 1.25 14.21
CA PHE A 14 11.22 1.17 12.75
C PHE A 14 12.41 1.96 12.17
N MET A 15 12.92 2.97 12.88
CA MET A 15 14.08 3.74 12.44
C MET A 15 15.36 2.92 12.39
N ASP A 16 15.50 1.88 13.23
CA ASP A 16 16.63 0.97 13.15
C ASP A 16 16.66 0.21 11.81
N VAL A 17 15.48 -0.15 11.31
CA VAL A 17 15.34 -0.80 9.99
C VAL A 17 15.63 0.19 8.86
N ILE A 18 15.07 1.39 8.94
CA ILE A 18 15.23 2.43 7.92
C ILE A 18 16.70 2.88 7.81
N ASN A 19 17.39 3.04 8.93
CA ASN A 19 18.78 3.48 8.97
C ASN A 19 19.79 2.37 8.63
N ASN A 20 19.35 1.12 8.52
CA ASN A 20 20.24 0.02 8.16
C ASN A 20 20.65 0.12 6.67
N PRO A 21 21.95 0.26 6.35
CA PRO A 21 22.43 0.37 4.97
C PRO A 21 22.20 -0.90 4.13
N GLU A 22 21.98 -2.05 4.76
CA GLU A 22 21.72 -3.32 4.07
C GLU A 22 20.23 -3.50 3.69
N VAL A 23 19.37 -2.57 4.07
CA VAL A 23 17.95 -2.58 3.71
C VAL A 23 17.74 -1.73 2.46
N ASP A 24 17.28 -2.31 1.38
CA ASP A 24 16.94 -1.61 0.13
C ASP A 24 15.46 -1.26 0.05
N VAL A 25 14.59 -2.08 0.64
CA VAL A 25 13.13 -1.98 0.53
C VAL A 25 12.49 -2.11 1.91
N VAL A 26 11.54 -1.22 2.20
CA VAL A 26 10.73 -1.26 3.43
C VAL A 26 9.30 -1.64 3.09
N PHE A 27 8.76 -2.65 3.77
CA PHE A 27 7.35 -3.03 3.70
C PHE A 27 6.61 -2.42 4.88
N VAL A 28 5.76 -1.45 4.63
CA VAL A 28 4.95 -0.76 5.65
C VAL A 28 3.60 -1.46 5.74
N CYS A 29 3.45 -2.30 6.78
CA CYS A 29 2.26 -3.10 7.07
C CYS A 29 1.79 -2.88 8.52
N SER A 30 2.05 -1.71 9.07
CA SER A 30 1.66 -1.29 10.42
C SER A 30 0.19 -0.87 10.49
N SER A 31 -0.23 -0.15 11.52
CA SER A 31 -1.56 0.46 11.58
C SER A 31 -1.65 1.65 10.61
N THR A 32 -2.85 1.88 10.05
CA THR A 32 -3.08 2.87 8.97
C THR A 32 -2.60 4.27 9.31
N ASP A 33 -2.77 4.70 10.56
CA ASP A 33 -2.38 6.02 11.06
C ASP A 33 -0.85 6.26 11.05
N THR A 34 -0.05 5.20 10.88
CA THR A 34 1.42 5.27 10.83
C THR A 34 1.98 5.09 9.41
N HIS A 35 1.16 4.65 8.45
CA HIS A 35 1.64 4.29 7.10
C HIS A 35 2.38 5.43 6.41
N CYS A 36 1.78 6.62 6.39
CA CYS A 36 2.37 7.77 5.71
C CYS A 36 3.67 8.20 6.36
N ASP A 37 3.71 8.31 7.68
CA ASP A 37 4.88 8.82 8.42
C ASP A 37 6.07 7.85 8.31
N VAL A 38 5.84 6.53 8.44
CA VAL A 38 6.88 5.51 8.24
C VAL A 38 7.36 5.49 6.78
N SER A 39 6.42 5.59 5.82
CA SER A 39 6.76 5.67 4.40
C SER A 39 7.60 6.90 4.07
N MET A 40 7.25 8.07 4.61
CA MET A 40 8.03 9.30 4.42
C MET A 40 9.45 9.16 4.96
N ALA A 41 9.61 8.58 6.15
CA ALA A 41 10.94 8.33 6.73
C ALA A 41 11.78 7.38 5.85
N ALA A 42 11.18 6.30 5.35
CA ALA A 42 11.87 5.36 4.47
C ALA A 42 12.26 6.00 3.13
N VAL A 43 11.36 6.75 2.49
CA VAL A 43 11.63 7.49 1.25
C VAL A 43 12.72 8.55 1.45
N GLN A 44 12.67 9.29 2.58
CA GLN A 44 13.70 10.28 2.92
C GLN A 44 15.09 9.65 3.05
N ALA A 45 15.17 8.41 3.58
CA ALA A 45 16.40 7.62 3.68
C ALA A 45 16.81 6.95 2.35
N GLY A 46 16.10 7.21 1.25
CA GLY A 46 16.38 6.65 -0.07
C GLY A 46 15.98 5.19 -0.26
N LYS A 47 15.12 4.65 0.62
CA LYS A 47 14.64 3.27 0.53
C LYS A 47 13.46 3.17 -0.42
N HIS A 48 13.36 2.07 -1.16
CA HIS A 48 12.13 1.71 -1.86
C HIS A 48 11.05 1.32 -0.86
N VAL A 49 9.77 1.55 -1.19
CA VAL A 49 8.68 1.31 -0.24
C VAL A 49 7.54 0.53 -0.91
N PHE A 50 7.07 -0.49 -0.21
CA PHE A 50 5.74 -1.05 -0.37
C PHE A 50 4.92 -0.61 0.85
N CYS A 51 3.77 0.01 0.62
CA CYS A 51 2.87 0.47 1.68
C CYS A 51 1.50 -0.18 1.54
N GLU A 52 0.98 -0.76 2.63
CA GLU A 52 -0.39 -1.24 2.66
C GLU A 52 -1.40 -0.08 2.51
N LYS A 53 -2.56 -0.44 2.00
CA LYS A 53 -3.69 0.50 1.82
C LYS A 53 -4.47 0.69 3.14
N PRO A 54 -5.04 1.87 3.35
CA PRO A 54 -4.79 3.15 2.69
C PRO A 54 -3.44 3.74 3.14
N ILE A 55 -2.85 4.61 2.34
CA ILE A 55 -1.58 5.28 2.70
C ILE A 55 -1.77 6.19 3.91
N ASP A 56 -2.85 6.96 3.95
CA ASP A 56 -3.27 7.84 5.05
C ASP A 56 -4.74 8.21 4.85
N TYR A 57 -5.36 8.80 5.85
CA TYR A 57 -6.68 9.43 5.77
C TYR A 57 -6.60 10.88 5.29
N ASP A 58 -5.44 11.52 5.38
CA ASP A 58 -5.16 12.89 4.96
C ASP A 58 -4.55 12.92 3.55
N ILE A 59 -5.32 13.44 2.59
CA ILE A 59 -4.88 13.54 1.20
C ILE A 59 -3.67 14.48 1.00
N ASP A 60 -3.52 15.50 1.86
CA ASP A 60 -2.40 16.42 1.73
C ASP A 60 -1.09 15.82 2.26
N LYS A 61 -1.15 14.93 3.25
CA LYS A 61 -0.02 14.09 3.63
C LYS A 61 0.39 13.16 2.48
N ILE A 62 -0.59 12.50 1.84
CA ILE A 62 -0.33 11.62 0.70
C ILE A 62 0.35 12.38 -0.44
N LYS A 63 -0.14 13.58 -0.79
CA LYS A 63 0.49 14.42 -1.84
C LYS A 63 1.94 14.77 -1.51
N LYS A 64 2.23 15.12 -0.25
CA LYS A 64 3.61 15.39 0.20
C LYS A 64 4.51 14.17 0.08
N LEU A 65 4.01 13.00 0.47
CA LEU A 65 4.75 11.75 0.31
C LEU A 65 5.05 11.47 -1.18
N LEU A 66 4.06 11.61 -2.07
CA LEU A 66 4.26 11.34 -3.50
C LEU A 66 5.26 12.33 -4.13
N ALA A 67 5.21 13.60 -3.76
CA ALA A 67 6.21 14.58 -4.20
C ALA A 67 7.64 14.21 -3.72
N LEU A 68 7.75 13.72 -2.48
CA LEU A 68 9.03 13.24 -1.94
C LEU A 68 9.53 11.98 -2.69
N VAL A 69 8.63 11.07 -3.04
CA VAL A 69 8.97 9.87 -3.84
C VAL A 69 9.55 10.26 -5.19
N GLU A 70 8.94 11.25 -5.87
CA GLU A 70 9.45 11.78 -7.14
C GLU A 70 10.82 12.46 -6.96
N GLU A 71 10.97 13.30 -5.94
CA GLU A 71 12.24 13.98 -5.64
C GLU A 71 13.39 13.00 -5.37
N LYS A 72 13.12 11.94 -4.60
CA LYS A 72 14.14 10.93 -4.24
C LYS A 72 14.37 9.88 -5.34
N GLY A 73 13.49 9.78 -6.33
CA GLY A 73 13.60 8.80 -7.41
C GLY A 73 13.50 7.35 -6.96
N VAL A 74 12.87 7.10 -5.80
CA VAL A 74 12.67 5.75 -5.26
C VAL A 74 11.39 5.12 -5.82
N LYS A 75 11.31 3.78 -5.77
CA LYS A 75 10.09 3.06 -6.15
C LYS A 75 9.15 3.03 -4.96
N PHE A 76 7.88 3.37 -5.21
CA PHE A 76 6.81 3.34 -4.23
C PHE A 76 5.63 2.55 -4.80
N GLN A 77 5.17 1.53 -4.07
CA GLN A 77 4.03 0.72 -4.46
C GLN A 77 3.00 0.66 -3.33
N VAL A 78 1.73 0.86 -3.67
CA VAL A 78 0.61 0.68 -2.75
C VAL A 78 0.03 -0.72 -2.87
N GLY A 79 -0.33 -1.32 -1.75
CA GLY A 79 -0.90 -2.66 -1.64
C GLY A 79 -2.33 -2.79 -2.16
N PHE A 80 -2.64 -2.30 -3.36
CA PHE A 80 -3.94 -2.51 -4.02
C PHE A 80 -4.06 -3.93 -4.54
N ASN A 81 -4.30 -4.87 -3.65
CA ASN A 81 -4.29 -6.31 -3.91
C ASN A 81 -5.27 -6.77 -5.01
N ARG A 82 -6.39 -6.05 -5.22
CA ARG A 82 -7.38 -6.36 -6.26
C ARG A 82 -6.81 -6.29 -7.67
N ARG A 83 -5.76 -5.49 -7.91
CA ARG A 83 -5.06 -5.47 -9.21
C ARG A 83 -4.39 -6.79 -9.56
N PHE A 84 -4.09 -7.61 -8.56
CA PHE A 84 -3.38 -8.89 -8.70
C PHE A 84 -4.29 -10.10 -8.46
N ASP A 85 -5.56 -9.86 -8.14
CA ASP A 85 -6.58 -10.90 -8.01
C ASP A 85 -6.93 -11.44 -9.41
N PRO A 86 -6.85 -12.77 -9.64
CA PRO A 86 -7.09 -13.36 -10.95
C PRO A 86 -8.48 -13.06 -11.53
N SER A 87 -9.50 -12.98 -10.68
CA SER A 87 -10.88 -12.70 -11.12
C SER A 87 -11.03 -11.26 -11.61
N PHE A 88 -10.49 -10.28 -10.86
CA PHE A 88 -10.50 -8.88 -11.29
C PHE A 88 -9.63 -8.65 -12.52
N ALA A 89 -8.46 -9.30 -12.59
CA ALA A 89 -7.58 -9.22 -13.75
C ALA A 89 -8.26 -9.81 -15.01
N ALA A 90 -9.00 -10.90 -14.87
CA ALA A 90 -9.75 -11.49 -15.98
C ALA A 90 -10.86 -10.56 -16.49
N VAL A 91 -11.60 -9.89 -15.61
CA VAL A 91 -12.60 -8.87 -16.00
C VAL A 91 -11.95 -7.73 -16.77
N HIS A 92 -10.84 -7.21 -16.25
CA HIS A 92 -10.08 -6.13 -16.90
C HIS A 92 -9.61 -6.55 -18.30
N ALA A 93 -9.04 -7.75 -18.43
CA ALA A 93 -8.57 -8.26 -19.72
C ALA A 93 -9.71 -8.40 -20.75
N GLN A 94 -10.90 -8.87 -20.35
CA GLN A 94 -12.06 -8.98 -21.26
C GLN A 94 -12.52 -7.59 -21.78
N LEU A 95 -12.43 -6.56 -20.93
CA LEU A 95 -12.74 -5.18 -21.32
C LEU A 95 -11.71 -4.63 -22.29
N GLU A 96 -10.42 -4.75 -21.98
CA GLU A 96 -9.32 -4.27 -22.83
C GLU A 96 -9.30 -4.96 -24.21
N GLU A 97 -9.64 -6.24 -24.26
CA GLU A 97 -9.73 -7.02 -25.50
C GLU A 97 -11.01 -6.73 -26.31
N GLY A 98 -11.89 -5.86 -25.81
CA GLY A 98 -13.15 -5.50 -26.48
C GLY A 98 -14.18 -6.63 -26.59
N LYS A 99 -14.02 -7.72 -25.80
CA LYS A 99 -14.88 -8.91 -25.92
C LYS A 99 -16.34 -8.68 -25.57
N ILE A 100 -16.64 -7.64 -24.81
CA ILE A 100 -18.01 -7.27 -24.44
C ILE A 100 -18.47 -5.98 -25.12
N GLY A 101 -17.67 -5.43 -26.05
CA GLY A 101 -17.93 -4.13 -26.68
C GLY A 101 -17.64 -2.97 -25.74
N ASP A 102 -18.29 -1.82 -26.00
CA ASP A 102 -18.13 -0.64 -25.17
C ASP A 102 -18.77 -0.82 -23.79
N LEU A 103 -18.10 -0.33 -22.76
CA LEU A 103 -18.61 -0.39 -21.39
C LEU A 103 -19.70 0.66 -21.19
N GLU A 104 -20.96 0.24 -21.11
CA GLU A 104 -22.11 1.13 -20.88
C GLU A 104 -22.50 1.22 -19.41
N ASN A 105 -22.32 0.14 -18.65
CA ASN A 105 -22.70 0.09 -17.23
C ASN A 105 -21.73 -0.79 -16.43
N LEU A 106 -21.32 -0.31 -15.27
CA LEU A 106 -20.48 -1.05 -14.31
C LEU A 106 -21.13 -1.03 -12.93
N LEU A 107 -21.56 -2.21 -12.45
CA LEU A 107 -22.05 -2.38 -11.09
C LEU A 107 -21.00 -3.10 -10.24
N ILE A 108 -20.48 -2.42 -9.21
CA ILE A 108 -19.53 -3.00 -8.26
C ILE A 108 -20.23 -3.13 -6.89
N ILE A 109 -20.28 -4.35 -6.36
CA ILE A 109 -20.81 -4.62 -5.02
C ILE A 109 -19.67 -5.14 -4.15
N SER A 110 -19.32 -4.38 -3.10
CA SER A 110 -18.35 -4.79 -2.10
C SER A 110 -19.01 -4.75 -0.73
N ARG A 111 -19.03 -5.89 -0.03
CA ARG A 111 -19.65 -6.02 1.29
C ARG A 111 -18.73 -6.80 2.21
N ASP A 112 -18.50 -6.28 3.39
CA ASP A 112 -17.84 -7.00 4.46
C ASP A 112 -18.85 -7.82 5.26
N PRO A 113 -18.44 -8.97 5.84
CA PRO A 113 -19.34 -9.85 6.62
C PRO A 113 -19.95 -9.16 7.85
N ALA A 114 -19.24 -8.20 8.41
CA ALA A 114 -19.68 -7.41 9.57
C ALA A 114 -19.21 -5.95 9.44
N ALA A 115 -19.93 -5.05 10.09
CA ALA A 115 -19.47 -3.68 10.22
C ALA A 115 -18.20 -3.63 11.10
N PRO A 116 -17.23 -2.75 10.78
CA PRO A 116 -16.04 -2.60 11.61
C PRO A 116 -16.42 -2.20 13.04
N PRO A 117 -15.62 -2.55 14.05
CA PRO A 117 -15.79 -2.12 15.43
C PRO A 117 -16.03 -0.63 15.55
N ALA A 118 -16.77 -0.20 16.59
CA ALA A 118 -17.18 1.20 16.75
C ALA A 118 -15.97 2.16 16.78
N GLU A 119 -14.87 1.72 17.40
CA GLU A 119 -13.63 2.47 17.56
C GLU A 119 -12.97 2.81 16.20
N LEU A 120 -13.09 1.91 15.22
CA LEU A 120 -12.58 2.13 13.87
C LEU A 120 -13.49 3.02 13.01
N ARG A 121 -14.78 3.11 13.34
CA ARG A 121 -15.75 3.90 12.56
C ARG A 121 -15.55 5.40 12.72
N GLU A 122 -15.00 5.85 13.84
CA GLU A 122 -14.74 7.28 14.09
C GLU A 122 -13.61 7.81 13.19
N GLY A 123 -12.63 6.99 12.83
CA GLY A 123 -11.56 7.33 11.89
C GLY A 123 -12.05 7.60 10.45
N PHE A 124 -13.18 7.01 10.04
CA PHE A 124 -13.75 7.18 8.69
C PHE A 124 -14.70 8.38 8.54
N ARG A 125 -14.95 9.17 9.61
CA ARG A 125 -15.87 10.32 9.63
C ARG A 125 -15.18 11.69 9.53
N ARG A 126 -13.87 11.70 9.33
CA ARG A 126 -13.09 12.95 9.22
C ARG A 126 -12.72 13.27 7.80
#